data_467a01cb9455316236ac1df5dd74bff9
#
_entry.id   467a01cb9455316236ac1df5dd74bff9
#
_cell.length_a   1.000
_cell.length_b   1.000
_cell.length_c   1.000
_cell.angle_alpha   90.00
_cell.angle_beta   90.00
_cell.angle_gamma   90.00
#
_symmetry.space_group_name_H-M   'P 1'
#
loop_
_entity.id
_entity.type
_entity.pdbx_description
1 polymer ?
#
loop_
_entity_poly.entity_id
_entity_poly.type
_entity_poly.pdbx_seq_one_letter_code
_entity_poly.pdbx_strand_id
1 'polypeptide(L)'
;MTMQKIHLMEANLKKNVQEFNKNVAENGGFLYTTNATFSSHVANKRISDEIFKLIKPHYKTLLDIGCGDGTYTYNIKQNFPNLEVHGFDPAESAIQIATKNYPSILFKTTNLLDDSVPLPEKKYDVAVIRGVLHHLTDQQKAIENAFKFADNVIIMEPNGNNPVLKLIEKTSAYHIEHEEQSFYQWQLKRWIKDAGGEIVEWKYVGYVPFFFPTAPAKIIYFFQPFLEKIPVLKHIFSAQFIIACRKRK
;
A
#
# COMPACT_ATOMS: atom_id res chain seq x y z
N MET A 1 19.31 -19.15 -2.74
CA MET A 1 18.50 -19.04 -1.53
C MET A 1 18.41 -20.42 -0.90
N THR A 2 18.63 -20.58 0.40
CA THR A 2 18.61 -21.93 1.04
C THR A 2 17.16 -22.38 1.24
N MET A 3 16.89 -23.71 1.19
CA MET A 3 15.56 -24.31 1.43
C MET A 3 14.95 -23.84 2.76
N GLN A 4 15.77 -23.68 3.80
CA GLN A 4 15.35 -23.21 5.12
C GLN A 4 14.82 -21.75 5.08
N LYS A 5 15.40 -20.88 4.24
CA LYS A 5 14.94 -19.51 4.05
C LYS A 5 13.60 -19.45 3.29
N ILE A 6 13.39 -20.36 2.32
CA ILE A 6 12.12 -20.49 1.60
C ILE A 6 11.01 -20.91 2.56
N HIS A 7 11.22 -21.93 3.37
CA HIS A 7 10.26 -22.42 4.36
C HIS A 7 9.86 -21.35 5.39
N LEU A 8 10.84 -20.56 5.86
CA LEU A 8 10.58 -19.48 6.80
C LEU A 8 9.74 -18.36 6.14
N MET A 9 10.03 -18.03 4.87
CA MET A 9 9.27 -17.03 4.11
C MET A 9 7.82 -17.46 3.87
N GLU A 10 7.60 -18.74 3.54
CA GLU A 10 6.26 -19.29 3.38
C GLU A 10 5.47 -19.33 4.70
N ALA A 11 6.15 -19.65 5.80
CA ALA A 11 5.52 -19.65 7.13
C ALA A 11 5.09 -18.23 7.57
N ASN A 12 5.95 -17.24 7.37
CA ASN A 12 5.64 -15.83 7.68
C ASN A 12 4.50 -15.31 6.81
N LEU A 13 4.51 -15.62 5.52
CA LEU A 13 3.43 -15.22 4.62
C LEU A 13 2.08 -15.83 5.05
N LYS A 14 2.06 -17.14 5.38
CA LYS A 14 0.85 -17.80 5.90
C LYS A 14 0.36 -17.17 7.19
N LYS A 15 1.27 -16.86 8.12
CA LYS A 15 0.94 -16.18 9.38
C LYS A 15 0.30 -14.82 9.10
N ASN A 16 0.91 -13.98 8.26
CA ASN A 16 0.39 -12.65 7.92
C ASN A 16 -1.00 -12.74 7.28
N VAL A 17 -1.21 -13.67 6.33
CA VAL A 17 -2.53 -13.91 5.71
C VAL A 17 -3.57 -14.39 6.74
N GLN A 18 -3.19 -15.24 7.69
CA GLN A 18 -4.10 -15.71 8.75
C GLN A 18 -4.49 -14.59 9.70
N GLU A 19 -3.53 -13.76 10.14
CA GLU A 19 -3.81 -12.60 10.99
C GLU A 19 -4.70 -11.58 10.25
N PHE A 20 -4.45 -11.36 8.97
CA PHE A 20 -5.28 -10.51 8.12
C PHE A 20 -6.72 -11.02 8.01
N ASN A 21 -6.89 -12.32 7.74
CA ASN A 21 -8.20 -12.97 7.68
C ASN A 21 -8.95 -12.85 9.02
N LYS A 22 -8.26 -13.01 10.15
CA LYS A 22 -8.80 -12.85 11.49
C LYS A 22 -9.26 -11.41 11.75
N ASN A 23 -8.42 -10.42 11.46
CA ASN A 23 -8.74 -9.00 11.60
C ASN A 23 -9.99 -8.61 10.79
N VAL A 24 -10.05 -9.05 9.54
CA VAL A 24 -11.20 -8.79 8.65
C VAL A 24 -12.47 -9.45 9.18
N ALA A 25 -12.39 -10.69 9.69
CA ALA A 25 -13.53 -11.39 10.25
C ALA A 25 -14.06 -10.75 11.55
N GLU A 26 -13.16 -10.29 12.43
CA GLU A 26 -13.51 -9.67 13.72
C GLU A 26 -14.06 -8.25 13.57
N ASN A 27 -13.62 -7.48 12.55
CA ASN A 27 -13.97 -6.08 12.38
C ASN A 27 -15.00 -5.83 11.25
N GLY A 28 -15.46 -6.86 10.54
CA GLY A 28 -16.37 -6.72 9.40
C GLY A 28 -15.76 -6.00 8.19
N GLY A 29 -14.43 -5.87 8.15
CA GLY A 29 -13.63 -5.22 7.13
C GLY A 29 -12.22 -4.94 7.64
N PHE A 30 -11.39 -4.31 6.80
CA PHE A 30 -10.02 -4.00 7.18
C PHE A 30 -9.97 -2.81 8.16
N LEU A 31 -9.27 -2.97 9.29
CA LEU A 31 -9.25 -2.01 10.40
C LEU A 31 -8.95 -0.56 9.96
N TYR A 32 -8.00 -0.37 9.06
CA TYR A 32 -7.62 0.98 8.58
C TYR A 32 -8.64 1.61 7.63
N THR A 33 -9.49 0.83 6.99
CA THR A 33 -10.57 1.31 6.12
C THR A 33 -11.90 1.47 6.86
N THR A 34 -12.14 0.66 7.89
CA THR A 34 -13.36 0.70 8.71
C THR A 34 -13.28 1.66 9.89
N ASN A 35 -12.08 2.07 10.32
CA ASN A 35 -11.89 2.98 11.45
C ASN A 35 -12.39 4.39 11.12
N ALA A 36 -13.49 4.81 11.76
CA ALA A 36 -14.17 6.09 11.55
C ALA A 36 -13.56 7.27 12.32
N THR A 37 -12.33 7.18 12.84
CA THR A 37 -11.69 8.30 13.54
C THR A 37 -11.34 9.45 12.61
N PHE A 38 -11.30 10.68 13.14
CA PHE A 38 -10.87 11.85 12.38
C PHE A 38 -9.47 11.66 11.77
N SER A 39 -8.52 11.14 12.53
CA SER A 39 -7.15 10.89 12.09
C SER A 39 -7.09 9.89 10.92
N SER A 40 -7.79 8.77 11.03
CA SER A 40 -7.88 7.78 9.96
C SER A 40 -8.47 8.39 8.68
N HIS A 41 -9.57 9.14 8.80
CA HIS A 41 -10.21 9.76 7.66
C HIS A 41 -9.30 10.76 6.93
N VAL A 42 -8.67 11.70 7.66
CA VAL A 42 -7.82 12.72 7.01
C VAL A 42 -6.53 12.13 6.44
N ALA A 43 -5.94 11.13 7.10
CA ALA A 43 -4.76 10.43 6.60
C ALA A 43 -5.07 9.66 5.31
N ASN A 44 -6.15 8.85 5.31
CA ASN A 44 -6.59 8.11 4.12
C ASN A 44 -6.91 9.03 2.95
N LYS A 45 -7.66 10.12 3.21
CA LYS A 45 -7.99 11.11 2.19
C LYS A 45 -6.74 11.73 1.60
N ARG A 46 -5.79 12.18 2.43
CA ARG A 46 -4.55 12.82 1.98
C ARG A 46 -3.71 11.90 1.10
N ILE A 47 -3.57 10.65 1.49
CA ILE A 47 -2.85 9.63 0.71
C ILE A 47 -3.55 9.39 -0.63
N SER A 48 -4.87 9.20 -0.60
CA SER A 48 -5.66 8.94 -1.81
C SER A 48 -5.57 10.11 -2.79
N ASP A 49 -5.73 11.35 -2.31
CA ASP A 49 -5.62 12.56 -3.14
C ASP A 49 -4.26 12.65 -3.87
N GLU A 50 -3.15 12.26 -3.22
CA GLU A 50 -1.83 12.28 -3.84
C GLU A 50 -1.61 11.11 -4.81
N ILE A 51 -2.14 9.91 -4.52
CA ILE A 51 -2.11 8.80 -5.47
C ILE A 51 -2.94 9.13 -6.70
N PHE A 52 -4.14 9.72 -6.53
CA PHE A 52 -5.02 10.08 -7.64
C PHE A 52 -4.40 11.08 -8.62
N LYS A 53 -3.56 12.00 -8.15
CA LYS A 53 -2.79 12.91 -9.03
C LYS A 53 -1.79 12.19 -9.94
N LEU A 54 -1.39 10.98 -9.58
CA LEU A 54 -0.45 10.16 -10.36
C LEU A 54 -1.16 9.28 -11.39
N ILE A 55 -2.46 9.06 -11.26
CA ILE A 55 -3.28 8.34 -12.25
C ILE A 55 -3.48 9.27 -13.45
N LYS A 56 -2.92 8.88 -14.59
CA LYS A 56 -2.94 9.74 -15.78
C LYS A 56 -4.28 9.64 -16.53
N PRO A 57 -4.77 10.74 -17.15
CA PRO A 57 -6.07 10.75 -17.83
C PRO A 57 -6.20 9.76 -18.99
N HIS A 58 -5.07 9.33 -19.58
CA HIS A 58 -5.06 8.37 -20.69
C HIS A 58 -5.06 6.91 -20.23
N TYR A 59 -4.91 6.61 -18.93
CA TYR A 59 -5.01 5.26 -18.42
C TYR A 59 -6.45 4.75 -18.53
N LYS A 60 -6.61 3.50 -18.92
CA LYS A 60 -7.90 2.81 -19.10
C LYS A 60 -8.08 1.69 -18.10
N THR A 61 -6.98 1.08 -17.64
CA THR A 61 -6.98 -0.07 -16.74
C THR A 61 -6.05 0.15 -15.56
N LEU A 62 -6.51 -0.23 -14.35
CA LEU A 62 -5.74 -0.14 -13.12
C LEU A 62 -5.88 -1.43 -12.33
N LEU A 63 -4.75 -1.90 -11.78
CA LEU A 63 -4.70 -3.01 -10.84
C LEU A 63 -4.34 -2.49 -9.44
N ASP A 64 -5.21 -2.76 -8.47
CA ASP A 64 -4.96 -2.53 -7.04
C ASP A 64 -4.38 -3.81 -6.44
N ILE A 65 -3.08 -3.79 -6.10
CA ILE A 65 -2.34 -4.93 -5.55
C ILE A 65 -2.33 -4.82 -4.02
N GLY A 66 -2.85 -5.85 -3.34
CA GLY A 66 -3.12 -5.82 -1.90
C GLY A 66 -4.40 -5.03 -1.60
N CYS A 67 -5.46 -5.33 -2.36
CA CYS A 67 -6.74 -4.59 -2.32
C CYS A 67 -7.56 -4.82 -1.04
N GLY A 68 -7.22 -5.84 -0.23
CA GLY A 68 -7.93 -6.20 0.98
C GLY A 68 -9.44 -6.43 0.73
N ASP A 69 -10.27 -5.77 1.53
CA ASP A 69 -11.75 -5.81 1.44
C ASP A 69 -12.35 -5.02 0.26
N GLY A 70 -11.51 -4.48 -0.62
CA GLY A 70 -11.92 -3.76 -1.82
C GLY A 70 -12.37 -2.31 -1.60
N THR A 71 -12.40 -1.81 -0.37
CA THR A 71 -12.87 -0.46 -0.05
C THR A 71 -12.07 0.62 -0.80
N TYR A 72 -10.74 0.49 -0.84
CA TYR A 72 -9.90 1.44 -1.56
C TYR A 72 -10.02 1.29 -3.08
N THR A 73 -10.09 0.06 -3.59
CA THR A 73 -10.35 -0.22 -5.01
C THR A 73 -11.64 0.43 -5.49
N TYR A 74 -12.70 0.32 -4.69
CA TYR A 74 -13.98 0.99 -4.97
C TYR A 74 -13.85 2.51 -4.92
N ASN A 75 -13.08 3.07 -3.99
CA ASN A 75 -12.81 4.51 -3.92
C ASN A 75 -12.11 5.01 -5.20
N ILE A 76 -11.14 4.25 -5.73
CA ILE A 76 -10.52 4.55 -7.04
C ILE A 76 -11.60 4.57 -8.13
N LYS A 77 -12.44 3.53 -8.21
CA LYS A 77 -13.51 3.43 -9.22
C LYS A 77 -14.50 4.58 -9.15
N GLN A 78 -14.85 5.04 -7.96
CA GLN A 78 -15.73 6.19 -7.75
C GLN A 78 -15.13 7.50 -8.27
N ASN A 79 -13.82 7.71 -8.08
CA ASN A 79 -13.13 8.93 -8.52
C ASN A 79 -12.75 8.88 -10.02
N PHE A 80 -12.65 7.67 -10.58
CA PHE A 80 -12.31 7.43 -12.00
C PHE A 80 -13.32 6.47 -12.65
N PRO A 81 -14.56 6.91 -12.89
CA PRO A 81 -15.63 6.02 -13.36
C PRO A 81 -15.35 5.37 -14.73
N ASN A 82 -14.52 6.00 -15.57
CA ASN A 82 -14.14 5.47 -16.87
C ASN A 82 -12.93 4.51 -16.83
N LEU A 83 -12.31 4.35 -15.64
CA LEU A 83 -11.20 3.44 -15.44
C LEU A 83 -11.73 2.04 -15.13
N GLU A 84 -11.26 1.02 -15.83
CA GLU A 84 -11.46 -0.37 -15.45
C GLU A 84 -10.50 -0.70 -14.31
N VAL A 85 -11.05 -1.01 -13.13
CA VAL A 85 -10.28 -1.24 -11.91
C VAL A 85 -10.48 -2.67 -11.45
N HIS A 86 -9.38 -3.39 -11.21
CA HIS A 86 -9.36 -4.73 -10.63
C HIS A 86 -8.58 -4.73 -9.32
N GLY A 87 -8.85 -5.72 -8.46
CA GLY A 87 -8.17 -5.88 -7.18
C GLY A 87 -7.61 -7.29 -6.99
N PHE A 88 -6.35 -7.38 -6.49
CA PHE A 88 -5.70 -8.64 -6.13
C PHE A 88 -5.26 -8.59 -4.67
N ASP A 89 -5.52 -9.69 -3.94
CA ASP A 89 -5.09 -9.86 -2.54
C ASP A 89 -4.87 -11.35 -2.23
N PRO A 90 -3.89 -11.74 -1.42
CA PRO A 90 -3.70 -13.14 -1.03
C PRO A 90 -4.73 -13.65 -0.01
N ALA A 91 -5.46 -12.77 0.68
CA ALA A 91 -6.45 -13.11 1.70
C ALA A 91 -7.81 -13.45 1.06
N GLU A 92 -8.15 -14.72 0.99
CA GLU A 92 -9.39 -15.20 0.36
C GLU A 92 -10.65 -14.61 1.04
N SER A 93 -10.67 -14.50 2.36
CA SER A 93 -11.80 -13.91 3.09
C SER A 93 -12.00 -12.43 2.76
N ALA A 94 -10.93 -11.67 2.57
CA ALA A 94 -10.99 -10.29 2.15
C ALA A 94 -11.57 -10.17 0.72
N ILE A 95 -11.13 -11.04 -0.20
CA ILE A 95 -11.64 -11.10 -1.57
C ILE A 95 -13.13 -11.47 -1.60
N GLN A 96 -13.58 -12.39 -0.75
CA GLN A 96 -15.01 -12.72 -0.64
C GLN A 96 -15.85 -11.50 -0.21
N ILE A 97 -15.35 -10.72 0.77
CA ILE A 97 -16.01 -9.49 1.22
C ILE A 97 -15.98 -8.44 0.11
N ALA A 98 -14.84 -8.23 -0.54
CA ALA A 98 -14.69 -7.29 -1.65
C ALA A 98 -15.68 -7.59 -2.79
N THR A 99 -15.75 -8.85 -3.21
CA THR A 99 -16.65 -9.30 -4.29
C THR A 99 -18.11 -9.13 -3.92
N LYS A 100 -18.48 -9.43 -2.66
CA LYS A 100 -19.85 -9.25 -2.16
C LYS A 100 -20.24 -7.77 -2.12
N ASN A 101 -19.35 -6.90 -1.63
CA ASN A 101 -19.64 -5.48 -1.43
C ASN A 101 -19.57 -4.68 -2.73
N TYR A 102 -18.72 -5.09 -3.68
CA TYR A 102 -18.44 -4.35 -4.92
C TYR A 102 -18.52 -5.27 -6.16
N PRO A 103 -19.70 -5.83 -6.48
CA PRO A 103 -19.85 -6.88 -7.52
C PRO A 103 -19.54 -6.41 -8.95
N SER A 104 -19.40 -5.10 -9.16
CA SER A 104 -19.01 -4.54 -10.47
C SER A 104 -17.50 -4.48 -10.69
N ILE A 105 -16.70 -4.86 -9.69
CA ILE A 105 -15.23 -4.86 -9.75
C ILE A 105 -14.74 -6.31 -9.73
N LEU A 106 -13.77 -6.63 -10.57
CA LEU A 106 -13.12 -7.94 -10.56
C LEU A 106 -12.09 -8.01 -9.44
N PHE A 107 -12.30 -8.93 -8.50
CA PHE A 107 -11.35 -9.27 -7.46
C PHE A 107 -10.85 -10.71 -7.61
N LYS A 108 -9.55 -10.93 -7.33
CA LYS A 108 -8.94 -12.27 -7.39
C LYS A 108 -8.04 -12.51 -6.20
N THR A 109 -8.13 -13.72 -5.63
CA THR A 109 -7.14 -14.20 -4.67
C THR A 109 -5.83 -14.46 -5.40
N THR A 110 -4.81 -13.64 -5.10
CA THR A 110 -3.52 -13.67 -5.80
C THR A 110 -2.40 -13.26 -4.87
N ASN A 111 -1.36 -14.10 -4.79
CA ASN A 111 -0.14 -13.79 -4.05
C ASN A 111 0.89 -13.14 -4.99
N LEU A 112 1.27 -11.91 -4.72
CA LEU A 112 2.24 -11.16 -5.53
C LEU A 112 3.64 -11.82 -5.57
N LEU A 113 4.00 -12.64 -4.57
CA LEU A 113 5.28 -13.36 -4.53
C LEU A 113 5.26 -14.69 -5.28
N ASP A 114 4.10 -15.15 -5.76
CA ASP A 114 3.95 -16.39 -6.50
C ASP A 114 4.21 -16.17 -7.99
N ASP A 115 5.27 -16.80 -8.51
CA ASP A 115 5.63 -16.72 -9.93
C ASP A 115 4.70 -17.53 -10.84
N SER A 116 3.88 -18.42 -10.30
CA SER A 116 2.93 -19.23 -11.07
C SER A 116 1.63 -18.49 -11.40
N VAL A 117 1.44 -17.27 -10.87
CA VAL A 117 0.24 -16.47 -11.13
C VAL A 117 0.13 -16.18 -12.63
N PRO A 118 -1.00 -16.52 -13.26
CA PRO A 118 -1.22 -16.25 -14.67
C PRO A 118 -1.16 -14.75 -14.96
N LEU A 119 -0.33 -14.36 -15.92
CA LEU A 119 -0.24 -12.98 -16.36
C LEU A 119 -1.45 -12.62 -17.24
N PRO A 120 -1.92 -11.37 -17.22
CA PRO A 120 -2.95 -10.92 -18.13
C PRO A 120 -2.44 -10.92 -19.57
N GLU A 121 -3.33 -11.17 -20.54
CA GLU A 121 -2.98 -11.08 -21.96
C GLU A 121 -2.43 -9.70 -22.34
N LYS A 122 -2.98 -8.66 -21.73
CA LYS A 122 -2.50 -7.29 -21.82
C LYS A 122 -2.25 -6.72 -20.43
N LYS A 123 -1.09 -6.08 -20.25
CA LYS A 123 -0.76 -5.40 -19.00
C LYS A 123 -1.74 -4.27 -18.71
N TYR A 124 -1.95 -4.04 -17.40
CA TYR A 124 -2.62 -2.84 -16.93
C TYR A 124 -1.81 -1.59 -17.26
N ASP A 125 -2.47 -0.47 -17.47
CA ASP A 125 -1.80 0.82 -17.72
C ASP A 125 -1.04 1.28 -16.46
N VAL A 126 -1.59 0.97 -15.28
CA VAL A 126 -0.96 1.26 -13.99
C VAL A 126 -1.36 0.24 -12.94
N ALA A 127 -0.42 -0.10 -12.03
CA ALA A 127 -0.72 -0.80 -10.79
C ALA A 127 -0.50 0.12 -9.59
N VAL A 128 -1.28 -0.08 -8.53
CA VAL A 128 -1.13 0.58 -7.23
C VAL A 128 -0.78 -0.47 -6.18
N ILE A 129 0.24 -0.20 -5.36
CA ILE A 129 0.63 -0.97 -4.18
C ILE A 129 0.55 -0.02 -3.01
N ARG A 130 -0.49 -0.16 -2.18
CA ARG A 130 -0.75 0.77 -1.08
C ARG A 130 -0.62 0.10 0.28
N GLY A 131 0.53 0.29 0.93
CA GLY A 131 0.79 -0.27 2.26
C GLY A 131 0.84 -1.79 2.26
N VAL A 132 1.54 -2.38 1.31
CA VAL A 132 1.62 -3.85 1.12
C VAL A 132 3.03 -4.37 1.28
N LEU A 133 4.03 -3.64 0.77
CA LEU A 133 5.40 -4.15 0.75
C LEU A 133 5.96 -4.43 2.14
N HIS A 134 5.52 -3.68 3.16
CA HIS A 134 5.99 -3.86 4.54
C HIS A 134 5.47 -5.15 5.20
N HIS A 135 4.46 -5.80 4.61
CA HIS A 135 3.98 -7.12 5.04
C HIS A 135 4.65 -8.28 4.29
N LEU A 136 5.46 -7.98 3.26
CA LEU A 136 6.07 -9.00 2.41
C LEU A 136 7.50 -9.31 2.85
N THR A 137 7.93 -10.53 2.62
CA THR A 137 9.27 -11.01 2.96
C THR A 137 10.33 -10.70 1.90
N ASP A 138 9.90 -10.39 0.65
CA ASP A 138 10.78 -10.04 -0.47
C ASP A 138 10.18 -8.89 -1.27
N GLN A 139 10.53 -7.68 -0.90
CA GLN A 139 10.01 -6.44 -1.49
C GLN A 139 10.48 -6.24 -2.92
N GLN A 140 11.75 -6.61 -3.21
CA GLN A 140 12.29 -6.53 -4.56
C GLN A 140 11.52 -7.43 -5.50
N LYS A 141 11.32 -8.70 -5.13
CA LYS A 141 10.55 -9.68 -5.90
C LYS A 141 9.11 -9.22 -6.13
N ALA A 142 8.47 -8.63 -5.10
CA ALA A 142 7.14 -8.08 -5.23
C ALA A 142 7.06 -6.97 -6.29
N ILE A 143 8.04 -6.06 -6.30
CA ILE A 143 8.13 -4.98 -7.31
C ILE A 143 8.41 -5.57 -8.71
N GLU A 144 9.30 -6.56 -8.82
CA GLU A 144 9.56 -7.28 -10.08
C GLU A 144 8.28 -7.92 -10.63
N ASN A 145 7.51 -8.58 -9.77
CA ASN A 145 6.25 -9.21 -10.15
C ASN A 145 5.18 -8.18 -10.49
N ALA A 146 5.08 -7.06 -9.76
CA ALA A 146 4.19 -5.96 -10.12
C ALA A 146 4.47 -5.43 -11.53
N PHE A 147 5.75 -5.34 -11.94
CA PHE A 147 6.13 -4.97 -13.30
C PHE A 147 5.78 -6.01 -14.38
N LYS A 148 5.40 -7.22 -14.00
CA LYS A 148 4.84 -8.19 -14.95
C LYS A 148 3.38 -7.84 -15.29
N PHE A 149 2.64 -7.25 -14.34
CA PHE A 149 1.24 -6.85 -14.50
C PHE A 149 1.07 -5.46 -15.12
N ALA A 150 1.95 -4.50 -14.80
CA ALA A 150 1.88 -3.13 -15.29
C ALA A 150 3.28 -2.53 -15.48
N ASP A 151 3.48 -1.71 -16.52
CA ASP A 151 4.76 -1.00 -16.68
C ASP A 151 4.88 0.24 -15.79
N ASN A 152 3.75 0.83 -15.37
CA ASN A 152 3.70 1.93 -14.41
C ASN A 152 3.19 1.41 -13.07
N VAL A 153 3.91 1.69 -11.98
CA VAL A 153 3.55 1.25 -10.64
C VAL A 153 3.60 2.44 -9.68
N ILE A 154 2.55 2.62 -8.90
CA ILE A 154 2.48 3.61 -7.82
C ILE A 154 2.59 2.85 -6.52
N ILE A 155 3.60 3.17 -5.71
CA ILE A 155 3.88 2.51 -4.43
C ILE A 155 3.66 3.54 -3.31
N MET A 156 2.91 3.18 -2.28
CA MET A 156 2.78 3.94 -1.05
C MET A 156 3.22 3.08 0.14
N GLU A 157 4.18 3.57 0.93
CA GLU A 157 4.72 2.86 2.09
C GLU A 157 5.04 3.81 3.25
N PRO A 158 5.08 3.31 4.50
CA PRO A 158 5.48 4.09 5.67
C PRO A 158 6.90 4.64 5.54
N ASN A 159 7.09 5.89 5.98
CA ASN A 159 8.37 6.61 5.91
C ASN A 159 9.32 6.20 7.05
N GLY A 160 10.28 5.33 6.78
CA GLY A 160 11.29 4.89 7.74
C GLY A 160 12.31 5.97 8.17
N ASN A 161 12.31 7.16 7.54
CA ASN A 161 13.08 8.29 8.04
C ASN A 161 12.41 8.97 9.23
N ASN A 162 11.12 8.67 9.49
CA ASN A 162 10.36 9.27 10.58
C ASN A 162 10.72 8.62 11.92
N PRO A 163 11.40 9.34 12.85
CA PRO A 163 11.84 8.77 14.12
C PRO A 163 10.66 8.41 15.03
N VAL A 164 9.51 9.08 14.89
CA VAL A 164 8.31 8.78 15.67
C VAL A 164 7.73 7.43 15.22
N LEU A 165 7.65 7.17 13.91
CA LEU A 165 7.23 5.86 13.39
C LEU A 165 8.19 4.76 13.85
N LYS A 166 9.51 5.00 13.79
CA LYS A 166 10.52 4.05 14.28
C LYS A 166 10.40 3.75 15.77
N LEU A 167 9.98 4.71 16.58
CA LEU A 167 9.70 4.47 17.99
C LEU A 167 8.42 3.63 18.17
N ILE A 168 7.36 3.95 17.42
CA ILE A 168 6.09 3.23 17.45
C ILE A 168 6.27 1.75 17.04
N GLU A 169 7.02 1.47 15.97
CA GLU A 169 7.35 0.11 15.53
C GLU A 169 7.99 -0.74 16.65
N LYS A 170 8.77 -0.11 17.52
CA LYS A 170 9.46 -0.79 18.64
C LYS A 170 8.62 -0.94 19.90
N THR A 171 7.61 -0.13 20.09
CA THR A 171 6.85 -0.02 21.36
C THR A 171 5.39 -0.42 21.24
N SER A 172 4.80 -0.39 20.05
CA SER A 172 3.42 -0.79 19.82
C SER A 172 3.30 -2.30 19.72
N ALA A 173 2.49 -2.92 20.57
CA ALA A 173 2.21 -4.35 20.52
C ALA A 173 1.69 -4.77 19.13
N TYR A 174 0.80 -3.97 18.52
CA TYR A 174 0.28 -4.20 17.18
C TYR A 174 1.39 -4.31 16.13
N HIS A 175 2.33 -3.34 16.08
CA HIS A 175 3.42 -3.34 15.08
C HIS A 175 4.42 -4.47 15.30
N ILE A 176 4.66 -4.84 16.58
CA ILE A 176 5.53 -5.96 16.93
C ILE A 176 4.89 -7.29 16.49
N GLU A 177 3.60 -7.48 16.76
CA GLU A 177 2.85 -8.69 16.43
C GLU A 177 2.73 -8.91 14.92
N HIS A 178 2.54 -7.82 14.15
CA HIS A 178 2.40 -7.86 12.70
C HIS A 178 3.73 -7.69 11.94
N GLU A 179 4.86 -7.61 12.65
CA GLU A 179 6.20 -7.40 12.08
C GLU A 179 6.25 -6.19 11.11
N GLU A 180 5.41 -5.17 11.36
CA GLU A 180 5.32 -3.99 10.50
C GLU A 180 6.61 -3.18 10.54
N GLN A 181 7.18 -2.90 9.37
CA GLN A 181 8.42 -2.16 9.20
C GLN A 181 8.25 -1.01 8.22
N SER A 182 8.60 0.19 8.64
CA SER A 182 8.76 1.29 7.70
C SER A 182 10.11 1.22 6.98
N PHE A 183 10.13 1.65 5.72
CA PHE A 183 11.33 1.58 4.90
C PHE A 183 12.07 2.90 4.82
N TYR A 184 13.40 2.84 4.78
CA TYR A 184 14.21 3.99 4.42
C TYR A 184 14.13 4.25 2.91
N GLN A 185 14.20 5.50 2.52
CA GLN A 185 14.15 5.92 1.11
C GLN A 185 15.15 5.16 0.22
N TRP A 186 16.37 4.91 0.71
CA TRP A 186 17.40 4.22 -0.05
C TRP A 186 17.07 2.75 -0.32
N GLN A 187 16.34 2.08 0.57
CA GLN A 187 15.90 0.69 0.39
C GLN A 187 14.92 0.60 -0.79
N LEU A 188 13.88 1.43 -0.79
CA LEU A 188 12.89 1.47 -1.87
C LEU A 188 13.54 1.86 -3.21
N LYS A 189 14.43 2.84 -3.21
CA LYS A 189 15.19 3.22 -4.42
C LYS A 189 16.00 2.05 -4.97
N ARG A 190 16.66 1.30 -4.10
CA ARG A 190 17.44 0.12 -4.47
C ARG A 190 16.54 -0.96 -5.06
N TRP A 191 15.47 -1.37 -4.36
CA TRP A 191 14.58 -2.43 -4.82
C TRP A 191 13.91 -2.10 -6.15
N ILE A 192 13.45 -0.85 -6.34
CA ILE A 192 12.88 -0.40 -7.62
C ILE A 192 13.92 -0.51 -8.74
N LYS A 193 15.15 -0.05 -8.49
CA LYS A 193 16.25 -0.12 -9.47
C LYS A 193 16.60 -1.57 -9.81
N ASP A 194 16.76 -2.41 -8.80
CA ASP A 194 17.17 -3.81 -8.94
C ASP A 194 16.05 -4.64 -9.60
N ALA A 195 14.78 -4.28 -9.38
CA ALA A 195 13.61 -4.81 -10.12
C ALA A 195 13.52 -4.32 -11.58
N GLY A 196 14.49 -3.57 -12.06
CA GLY A 196 14.53 -3.02 -13.41
C GLY A 196 13.60 -1.83 -13.62
N GLY A 197 13.23 -1.11 -12.56
CA GLY A 197 12.43 0.11 -12.61
C GLY A 197 13.25 1.39 -12.56
N GLU A 198 12.58 2.49 -12.87
CA GLU A 198 13.07 3.86 -12.64
C GLU A 198 12.01 4.67 -11.90
N ILE A 199 12.45 5.56 -11.01
CA ILE A 199 11.57 6.44 -10.26
C ILE A 199 11.25 7.66 -11.12
N VAL A 200 9.95 7.88 -11.34
CA VAL A 200 9.43 9.03 -12.09
C VAL A 200 9.09 10.18 -11.14
N GLU A 201 8.49 9.87 -9.99
CA GLU A 201 8.10 10.87 -9.00
C GLU A 201 8.21 10.29 -7.59
N TRP A 202 8.62 11.15 -6.62
CA TRP A 202 8.72 10.80 -5.22
C TRP A 202 8.11 11.90 -4.36
N LYS A 203 7.13 11.54 -3.53
CA LYS A 203 6.46 12.45 -2.61
C LYS A 203 6.57 11.96 -1.18
N TYR A 204 6.64 12.92 -0.25
CA TYR A 204 6.43 12.72 1.17
C TYR A 204 5.04 13.23 1.52
N VAL A 205 4.22 12.41 2.21
CA VAL A 205 2.81 12.69 2.39
C VAL A 205 2.36 12.46 3.81
N GLY A 206 1.50 13.37 4.31
CA GLY A 206 0.81 13.22 5.58
C GLY A 206 1.70 13.45 6.80
N TYR A 207 1.10 14.03 7.84
CA TYR A 207 1.71 14.22 9.15
C TYR A 207 0.83 13.65 10.26
N VAL A 208 -0.43 13.34 9.95
CA VAL A 208 -1.37 12.77 10.91
C VAL A 208 -1.31 11.25 10.79
N PRO A 209 -0.85 10.54 11.85
CA PRO A 209 -0.91 9.08 11.86
C PRO A 209 -2.36 8.59 11.95
N PHE A 210 -2.67 7.43 11.36
CA PHE A 210 -4.02 6.86 11.30
C PHE A 210 -4.68 6.67 12.68
N PHE A 211 -3.89 6.32 13.67
CA PHE A 211 -4.31 5.98 15.05
C PHE A 211 -4.21 7.16 16.02
N PHE A 212 -3.93 8.38 15.52
CA PHE A 212 -3.66 9.51 16.42
C PHE A 212 -4.94 10.01 17.10
N PRO A 213 -4.89 10.42 18.37
CA PRO A 213 -6.05 10.98 19.07
C PRO A 213 -6.60 12.21 18.35
N THR A 214 -7.93 12.37 18.32
CA THR A 214 -8.63 13.38 17.51
C THR A 214 -8.17 14.82 17.79
N ALA A 215 -7.96 15.20 19.04
CA ALA A 215 -7.61 16.58 19.38
C ALA A 215 -6.23 16.99 18.83
N PRO A 216 -5.12 16.28 19.11
CA PRO A 216 -3.82 16.61 18.53
C PRO A 216 -3.80 16.36 17.00
N ALA A 217 -4.58 15.40 16.48
CA ALA A 217 -4.69 15.20 15.04
C ALA A 217 -5.23 16.44 14.31
N LYS A 218 -6.26 17.10 14.86
CA LYS A 218 -6.80 18.36 14.33
C LYS A 218 -5.77 19.49 14.30
N ILE A 219 -4.94 19.60 15.33
CA ILE A 219 -3.87 20.61 15.42
C ILE A 219 -2.83 20.35 14.30
N ILE A 220 -2.35 19.11 14.19
CA ILE A 220 -1.38 18.74 13.16
C ILE A 220 -1.97 18.96 11.77
N TYR A 221 -3.21 18.54 11.54
CA TYR A 221 -3.91 18.71 10.27
C TYR A 221 -4.04 20.18 9.86
N PHE A 222 -4.35 21.08 10.82
CA PHE A 222 -4.42 22.51 10.58
C PHE A 222 -3.08 23.08 10.08
N PHE A 223 -1.96 22.65 10.69
CA PHE A 223 -0.62 23.13 10.30
C PHE A 223 0.00 22.36 9.14
N GLN A 224 -0.57 21.23 8.73
CA GLN A 224 -0.01 20.35 7.70
C GLN A 224 0.35 21.08 6.38
N PRO A 225 -0.49 21.98 5.81
CA PRO A 225 -0.13 22.66 4.57
C PRO A 225 1.10 23.54 4.69
N PHE A 226 1.40 24.05 5.90
CA PHE A 226 2.59 24.82 6.19
C PHE A 226 3.81 23.89 6.37
N LEU A 227 3.67 22.82 7.17
CA LEU A 227 4.72 21.84 7.42
C LEU A 227 5.22 21.17 6.14
N GLU A 228 4.32 20.86 5.22
CA GLU A 228 4.64 20.25 3.91
C GLU A 228 5.50 21.15 3.01
N LYS A 229 5.55 22.47 3.24
CA LYS A 229 6.41 23.40 2.51
C LYS A 229 7.85 23.42 3.00
N ILE A 230 8.12 22.89 4.19
CA ILE A 230 9.45 22.87 4.80
C ILE A 230 10.16 21.55 4.43
N PRO A 231 11.17 21.59 3.52
CA PRO A 231 11.77 20.36 2.97
C PRO A 231 12.29 19.39 4.01
N VAL A 232 12.97 19.89 5.07
CA VAL A 232 13.53 19.05 6.13
C VAL A 232 12.43 18.36 6.93
N LEU A 233 11.36 19.09 7.30
CA LEU A 233 10.26 18.54 8.08
C LEU A 233 9.51 17.47 7.31
N LYS A 234 9.19 17.71 6.04
CA LYS A 234 8.50 16.69 5.22
C LYS A 234 9.34 15.44 5.02
N HIS A 235 10.66 15.57 4.89
CA HIS A 235 11.55 14.43 4.71
C HIS A 235 11.61 13.55 5.97
N ILE A 236 11.66 14.18 7.14
CA ILE A 236 11.83 13.47 8.43
C ILE A 236 10.49 13.05 9.03
N PHE A 237 9.48 13.91 9.02
CA PHE A 237 8.26 13.72 9.81
C PHE A 237 7.01 13.36 9.00
N SER A 238 7.07 13.31 7.65
CA SER A 238 5.93 12.76 6.92
C SER A 238 5.69 11.29 7.30
N ALA A 239 4.42 10.90 7.30
CA ALA A 239 4.04 9.55 7.66
C ALA A 239 4.35 8.54 6.55
N GLN A 240 4.26 8.95 5.27
CA GLN A 240 4.27 8.06 4.12
C GLN A 240 5.17 8.56 3.00
N PHE A 241 5.64 7.61 2.17
CA PHE A 241 6.13 7.87 0.81
C PHE A 241 5.04 7.53 -0.21
N ILE A 242 4.98 8.30 -1.30
CA ILE A 242 4.29 7.89 -2.52
C ILE A 242 5.29 8.01 -3.67
N ILE A 243 5.45 6.92 -4.41
CA ILE A 243 6.45 6.77 -5.46
C ILE A 243 5.74 6.34 -6.74
N ALA A 244 5.86 7.13 -7.81
CA ALA A 244 5.55 6.64 -9.14
C ALA A 244 6.84 6.10 -9.76
N CYS A 245 6.83 4.86 -10.20
CA CYS A 245 7.93 4.24 -10.90
C CYS A 245 7.46 3.56 -12.19
N ARG A 246 8.40 3.35 -13.11
CA ARG A 246 8.14 2.76 -14.41
C ARG A 246 9.18 1.69 -14.71
N LYS A 247 8.76 0.61 -15.37
CA LYS A 247 9.66 -0.41 -15.91
C LYS A 247 10.60 0.23 -16.93
N ARG A 248 11.91 0.01 -16.81
CA ARG A 248 12.87 0.41 -17.84
C ARG A 248 12.64 -0.40 -19.10
N LYS A 249 12.76 0.28 -20.23
CA LYS A 249 12.72 -0.37 -21.55
C LYS A 249 13.99 -1.16 -21.82
#